data_a09a4de8d6cd59858ba360b0a21bbec4
#
_entry.id   a09a4de8d6cd59858ba360b0a21bbec4
#
_cell.length_a   1.000
_cell.length_b   1.000
_cell.length_c   1.000
_cell.angle_alpha   90.00
_cell.angle_beta   90.00
_cell.angle_gamma   90.00
#
_symmetry.space_group_name_H-M   'P 1'
#
loop_
_entity.id
_entity.type
_entity.pdbx_description
1 polymer ?
#
loop_
_entity_poly.entity_id
_entity_poly.type
_entity_poly.pdbx_seq_one_letter_code
_entity_poly.pdbx_strand_id
1 'polypeptide(L)'
;MRWSLFILLQVAFVTSSLRNQNVIDILYENMPEHSKVRISPPDVKYFNQKMDHFDATNEETWEQQYYVDASKWKIGNPVFLYMGGEGDLNDRTFTFAWCAEYAVQFGALCLGLEHRFYGDSWPVHQPTTEDLKLLSASQALEDASNFINAMTEEYNLPQDTKWITYGGSYPGSLAAWMRLKYPDQIFGAISTSGPLIAQADFREYMLVVKNAIDKVDPNCMPVID
;
A
#
# COMPACT_ATOMS: atom_id res chain seq x y z
N MET A 1 2.19 -22.17 -15.13
CA MET A 1 1.24 -21.16 -15.60
C MET A 1 0.89 -20.05 -14.59
N ARG A 2 1.28 -20.15 -13.31
CA ARG A 2 1.00 -19.11 -12.27
C ARG A 2 1.94 -17.90 -12.30
N TRP A 3 3.08 -17.97 -12.95
CA TRP A 3 4.11 -16.91 -12.96
C TRP A 3 3.89 -15.80 -13.99
N SER A 4 3.13 -16.05 -15.04
CA SER A 4 2.85 -15.06 -16.10
C SER A 4 1.90 -13.96 -15.64
N LEU A 5 1.02 -14.23 -14.66
CA LEU A 5 0.11 -13.23 -14.12
C LEU A 5 0.83 -12.21 -13.22
N PHE A 6 1.90 -12.64 -12.52
CA PHE A 6 2.70 -11.79 -11.66
C PHE A 6 3.49 -10.72 -12.42
N ILE A 7 4.00 -11.07 -13.59
CA ILE A 7 4.77 -10.13 -14.43
C ILE A 7 3.84 -9.08 -15.05
N LEU A 8 2.63 -9.45 -15.45
CA LEU A 8 1.63 -8.52 -15.98
C LEU A 8 1.14 -7.51 -14.93
N LEU A 9 1.00 -7.92 -13.66
CA LEU A 9 0.67 -7.00 -12.57
C LEU A 9 1.78 -5.98 -12.29
N GLN A 10 3.05 -6.35 -12.41
CA GLN A 10 4.17 -5.44 -12.19
C GLN A 10 4.31 -4.38 -13.29
N VAL A 11 4.03 -4.74 -14.55
CA VAL A 11 4.04 -3.79 -15.68
C VAL A 11 2.88 -2.79 -15.57
N ALA A 12 1.73 -3.20 -15.05
CA ALA A 12 0.57 -2.32 -14.85
C ALA A 12 0.85 -1.20 -13.82
N PHE A 13 1.69 -1.44 -12.81
CA PHE A 13 2.04 -0.43 -11.80
C PHE A 13 2.98 0.67 -12.30
N VAL A 14 3.81 0.40 -13.30
CA VAL A 14 4.77 1.38 -13.86
C VAL A 14 4.11 2.39 -14.81
N THR A 15 2.93 2.08 -15.35
CA THR A 15 2.23 2.96 -16.31
C THR A 15 1.04 3.74 -15.71
N SER A 16 0.90 3.78 -14.39
CA SER A 16 -0.36 4.14 -13.71
C SER A 16 -0.76 5.61 -13.68
N SER A 17 -0.01 6.52 -14.28
CA SER A 17 -0.40 7.94 -14.25
C SER A 17 -1.37 8.37 -15.37
N LEU A 18 -1.58 7.58 -16.40
CA LEU A 18 -2.45 7.97 -17.51
C LEU A 18 -3.22 6.76 -18.09
N ARG A 19 -4.49 6.55 -17.71
CA ARG A 19 -5.48 5.65 -18.33
C ARG A 19 -5.62 4.20 -17.83
N ASN A 20 -5.34 3.88 -16.57
CA ASN A 20 -5.31 2.49 -16.12
C ASN A 20 -6.60 1.89 -15.55
N GLN A 21 -7.72 2.58 -15.55
CA GLN A 21 -8.99 1.96 -15.15
C GLN A 21 -9.32 0.73 -16.01
N ASN A 22 -9.03 0.79 -17.30
CA ASN A 22 -9.39 -0.29 -18.24
C ASN A 22 -8.56 -1.59 -18.06
N VAL A 23 -7.29 -1.51 -17.65
CA VAL A 23 -6.44 -2.72 -17.51
C VAL A 23 -6.81 -3.50 -16.25
N ILE A 24 -7.06 -2.81 -15.15
CA ILE A 24 -7.51 -3.44 -13.90
C ILE A 24 -8.89 -4.07 -14.08
N ASP A 25 -9.80 -3.38 -14.75
CA ASP A 25 -11.13 -3.90 -15.08
C ASP A 25 -11.05 -5.16 -15.95
N ILE A 26 -10.22 -5.14 -17.00
CA ILE A 26 -9.99 -6.30 -17.87
C ILE A 26 -9.38 -7.47 -17.09
N LEU A 27 -8.41 -7.21 -16.20
CA LEU A 27 -7.83 -8.25 -15.37
C LEU A 27 -8.86 -8.84 -14.41
N TYR A 28 -9.67 -8.02 -13.77
CA TYR A 28 -10.73 -8.47 -12.87
C TYR A 28 -11.81 -9.27 -13.58
N GLU A 29 -12.27 -8.81 -14.74
CA GLU A 29 -13.27 -9.51 -15.53
C GLU A 29 -12.79 -10.89 -15.99
N ASN A 30 -11.49 -11.03 -16.25
CA ASN A 30 -10.88 -12.29 -16.69
C ASN A 30 -10.38 -13.18 -15.53
N MET A 31 -10.54 -12.75 -14.28
CA MET A 31 -10.26 -13.63 -13.13
C MET A 31 -11.29 -14.76 -13.03
N PRO A 32 -10.84 -15.97 -12.61
CA PRO A 32 -11.77 -17.05 -12.30
C PRO A 32 -12.78 -16.61 -11.23
N GLU A 33 -14.05 -16.99 -11.35
CA GLU A 33 -15.12 -16.59 -10.42
C GLU A 33 -14.81 -16.89 -8.95
N HIS A 34 -14.11 -17.98 -8.66
CA HIS A 34 -13.67 -18.31 -7.30
C HIS A 34 -12.58 -17.37 -6.75
N SER A 35 -11.96 -16.57 -7.62
CA SER A 35 -10.97 -15.55 -7.24
C SER A 35 -11.59 -14.14 -7.18
N LYS A 36 -12.84 -14.00 -7.61
CA LYS A 36 -13.61 -12.76 -7.51
C LYS A 36 -14.29 -12.70 -6.15
N VAL A 37 -13.55 -12.36 -5.13
CA VAL A 37 -14.13 -12.12 -3.82
C VAL A 37 -14.96 -10.85 -3.91
N ARG A 38 -16.30 -10.99 -3.90
CA ARG A 38 -17.20 -9.84 -3.74
C ARG A 38 -17.11 -9.36 -2.31
N ILE A 39 -16.37 -8.29 -2.11
CA ILE A 39 -16.37 -7.55 -0.87
C ILE A 39 -17.38 -6.43 -1.04
N SER A 40 -18.12 -6.13 0.00
CA SER A 40 -18.88 -4.88 0.06
C SER A 40 -17.90 -3.74 -0.19
N PRO A 41 -18.30 -2.66 -0.89
CA PRO A 41 -17.43 -1.49 -0.99
C PRO A 41 -16.93 -1.13 0.41
N PRO A 42 -15.65 -0.87 0.58
CA PRO A 42 -15.11 -0.48 1.88
C PRO A 42 -15.66 0.89 2.28
N ASP A 43 -15.78 1.12 3.57
CA ASP A 43 -16.09 2.45 4.08
C ASP A 43 -14.88 3.35 3.93
N VAL A 44 -15.08 4.55 3.38
CA VAL A 44 -14.08 5.62 3.33
C VAL A 44 -14.25 6.50 4.55
N LYS A 45 -13.17 6.71 5.27
CA LYS A 45 -13.13 7.53 6.47
C LYS A 45 -11.91 8.45 6.45
N TYR A 46 -11.90 9.42 7.37
CA TYR A 46 -10.79 10.35 7.56
C TYR A 46 -10.30 10.27 9.01
N PHE A 47 -9.00 10.32 9.16
CA PHE A 47 -8.30 10.29 10.43
C PHE A 47 -7.56 11.61 10.63
N ASN A 48 -7.70 12.21 11.80
CA ASN A 48 -7.01 13.44 12.13
C ASN A 48 -5.54 13.16 12.48
N GLN A 49 -4.67 13.29 11.48
CA GLN A 49 -3.26 12.96 11.54
C GLN A 49 -2.41 14.15 11.95
N LYS A 50 -1.29 13.88 12.62
CA LYS A 50 -0.30 14.89 12.99
C LYS A 50 0.44 15.43 11.74
N MET A 51 0.61 16.76 11.65
CA MET A 51 1.27 17.41 10.51
C MET A 51 2.74 16.99 10.39
N ASP A 52 3.50 17.14 11.46
CA ASP A 52 4.92 16.80 11.54
C ASP A 52 5.21 15.96 12.79
N HIS A 53 5.59 14.72 12.61
CA HIS A 53 5.90 13.80 13.72
C HIS A 53 7.24 14.10 14.39
N PHE A 54 8.11 14.86 13.73
CA PHE A 54 9.47 15.14 14.19
C PHE A 54 9.65 16.54 14.75
N ASP A 55 8.63 17.40 14.64
CA ASP A 55 8.58 18.68 15.32
C ASP A 55 7.61 18.63 16.50
N ALA A 56 8.15 18.51 17.70
CA ALA A 56 7.36 18.46 18.94
C ALA A 56 6.60 19.76 19.23
N THR A 57 6.95 20.86 18.57
CA THR A 57 6.30 22.17 18.74
C THR A 57 5.16 22.40 17.74
N ASN A 58 5.07 21.56 16.70
CA ASN A 58 4.00 21.61 15.72
C ASN A 58 2.80 20.81 16.23
N GLU A 59 1.72 21.51 16.55
CA GLU A 59 0.43 20.94 17.01
C GLU A 59 -0.60 20.84 15.86
N GLU A 60 -0.23 21.24 14.64
CA GLU A 60 -1.13 21.18 13.50
C GLU A 60 -1.46 19.74 13.11
N THR A 61 -2.68 19.57 12.61
CA THR A 61 -3.22 18.29 12.17
C THR A 61 -3.87 18.44 10.79
N TRP A 62 -4.07 17.31 10.12
CA TRP A 62 -4.70 17.25 8.82
C TRP A 62 -5.52 15.97 8.67
N GLU A 63 -6.47 15.92 7.73
CA GLU A 63 -7.32 14.76 7.49
C GLU A 63 -6.67 13.79 6.51
N GLN A 64 -6.34 12.60 7.00
CA GLN A 64 -5.78 11.50 6.20
C GLN A 64 -6.88 10.48 5.89
N GLN A 65 -7.05 10.18 4.62
CA GLN A 65 -8.02 9.20 4.16
C GLN A 65 -7.60 7.77 4.53
N TYR A 66 -8.57 6.97 4.92
CA TYR A 66 -8.38 5.55 5.10
C TYR A 66 -9.63 4.76 4.73
N TYR A 67 -9.43 3.49 4.43
CA TYR A 67 -10.45 2.52 4.07
C TYR A 67 -10.62 1.47 5.15
N VAL A 68 -11.87 1.01 5.33
CA VAL A 68 -12.22 -0.01 6.32
C VAL A 68 -13.08 -1.07 5.68
N ASP A 69 -12.72 -2.34 5.85
CA ASP A 69 -13.63 -3.48 5.69
C ASP A 69 -13.66 -4.30 6.98
N ALA A 70 -14.74 -4.15 7.71
CA ALA A 70 -15.04 -4.91 8.94
C ALA A 70 -16.10 -6.01 8.70
N SER A 71 -16.52 -6.23 7.45
CA SER A 71 -17.67 -7.10 7.12
C SER A 71 -17.51 -8.56 7.59
N LYS A 72 -16.28 -9.04 7.70
CA LYS A 72 -15.95 -10.41 8.17
C LYS A 72 -15.21 -10.41 9.49
N TRP A 73 -14.89 -9.24 10.01
CA TRP A 73 -14.11 -9.13 11.23
C TRP A 73 -14.80 -9.72 12.45
N LYS A 74 -14.01 -10.35 13.29
CA LYS A 74 -14.40 -10.82 14.61
C LYS A 74 -13.38 -10.33 15.62
N ILE A 75 -13.86 -9.79 16.73
CA ILE A 75 -12.99 -9.30 17.79
C ILE A 75 -12.01 -10.40 18.24
N GLY A 76 -10.75 -10.03 18.46
CA GLY A 76 -9.67 -10.96 18.81
C GLY A 76 -8.94 -11.56 17.59
N ASN A 77 -9.45 -11.36 16.37
CA ASN A 77 -8.77 -11.76 15.14
C ASN A 77 -7.79 -10.68 14.69
N PRO A 78 -6.85 -11.01 13.77
CA PRO A 78 -5.82 -10.06 13.32
C PRO A 78 -6.41 -8.83 12.64
N VAL A 79 -5.58 -7.78 12.58
CA VAL A 79 -5.80 -6.60 11.76
C VAL A 79 -4.79 -6.59 10.62
N PHE A 80 -5.27 -6.42 9.41
CA PHE A 80 -4.45 -6.20 8.23
C PHE A 80 -4.44 -4.72 7.88
N LEU A 81 -3.26 -4.12 7.79
CA LEU A 81 -3.07 -2.74 7.38
C LEU A 81 -2.38 -2.68 6.02
N TYR A 82 -3.13 -2.28 5.00
CA TYR A 82 -2.56 -1.93 3.70
C TYR A 82 -1.88 -0.57 3.77
N MET A 83 -0.62 -0.55 3.37
CA MET A 83 0.15 0.69 3.27
C MET A 83 -0.12 1.34 1.92
N GLY A 84 -0.64 2.55 1.91
CA GLY A 84 -0.73 3.38 0.71
C GLY A 84 0.66 3.76 0.19
N GLY A 85 0.75 4.08 -1.08
CA GLY A 85 1.98 4.44 -1.76
C GLY A 85 1.88 5.72 -2.55
N GLU A 86 2.67 5.83 -3.64
CA GLU A 86 2.77 7.01 -4.48
C GLU A 86 1.63 7.14 -5.50
N GLY A 87 0.41 6.93 -5.04
CA GLY A 87 -0.81 7.03 -5.82
C GLY A 87 -2.05 7.09 -4.95
N ASP A 88 -3.17 7.39 -5.58
CA ASP A 88 -4.49 7.38 -4.98
C ASP A 88 -4.86 5.99 -4.43
N LEU A 89 -5.24 5.94 -3.16
CA LEU A 89 -5.82 4.76 -2.57
C LEU A 89 -7.34 4.84 -2.74
N ASN A 90 -7.85 4.07 -3.69
CA ASN A 90 -9.27 4.00 -3.95
C ASN A 90 -9.86 2.63 -3.57
N ASP A 91 -11.19 2.53 -3.60
CA ASP A 91 -11.93 1.32 -3.27
C ASP A 91 -11.46 0.09 -4.07
N ARG A 92 -11.11 0.27 -5.35
CA ARG A 92 -10.59 -0.80 -6.21
C ARG A 92 -9.22 -1.24 -5.75
N THR A 93 -8.27 -0.30 -5.56
CA THR A 93 -6.92 -0.61 -5.09
C THR A 93 -6.97 -1.33 -3.75
N PHE A 94 -7.83 -0.89 -2.83
CA PHE A 94 -8.01 -1.51 -1.53
C PHE A 94 -8.65 -2.90 -1.65
N THR A 95 -9.65 -3.07 -2.52
CA THR A 95 -10.34 -4.35 -2.74
C THR A 95 -9.44 -5.36 -3.44
N PHE A 96 -8.60 -4.94 -4.38
CA PHE A 96 -7.59 -5.78 -5.02
C PHE A 96 -6.38 -6.07 -4.14
N ALA A 97 -6.16 -5.24 -3.14
CA ALA A 97 -5.16 -5.54 -2.15
C ALA A 97 -5.57 -6.86 -1.47
N TRP A 98 -4.65 -7.78 -1.36
CA TRP A 98 -4.78 -9.15 -0.84
C TRP A 98 -5.49 -9.25 0.52
N CYS A 99 -5.71 -8.12 1.20
CA CYS A 99 -6.44 -7.98 2.43
C CYS A 99 -7.82 -8.62 2.37
N ALA A 100 -8.51 -8.36 1.32
CA ALA A 100 -9.87 -8.82 1.13
C ALA A 100 -10.01 -10.34 1.17
N GLU A 101 -9.13 -11.06 0.48
CA GLU A 101 -9.12 -12.52 0.49
C GLU A 101 -8.72 -13.06 1.86
N TYR A 102 -7.66 -12.50 2.46
CA TYR A 102 -7.18 -12.93 3.77
C TYR A 102 -8.12 -12.49 4.91
N ALA A 103 -8.77 -11.33 4.78
CA ALA A 103 -9.78 -10.92 5.77
C ALA A 103 -10.91 -11.92 5.89
N VAL A 104 -11.41 -12.44 4.76
CA VAL A 104 -12.43 -13.51 4.77
C VAL A 104 -11.90 -14.78 5.42
N GLN A 105 -10.68 -15.20 5.06
CA GLN A 105 -10.09 -16.44 5.56
C GLN A 105 -9.81 -16.39 7.07
N PHE A 106 -9.33 -15.26 7.58
CA PHE A 106 -8.92 -15.11 8.98
C PHE A 106 -9.94 -14.36 9.83
N GLY A 107 -11.06 -13.89 9.26
CA GLY A 107 -12.03 -13.05 9.94
C GLY A 107 -11.39 -11.76 10.46
N ALA A 108 -10.47 -11.18 9.68
CA ALA A 108 -9.66 -10.05 10.09
C ALA A 108 -10.35 -8.71 9.81
N LEU A 109 -9.98 -7.68 10.59
CA LEU A 109 -10.27 -6.29 10.25
C LEU A 109 -9.29 -5.85 9.16
N CYS A 110 -9.81 -5.34 8.06
CA CYS A 110 -9.00 -4.74 7.00
C CYS A 110 -9.03 -3.22 7.09
N LEU A 111 -7.85 -2.63 7.12
CA LEU A 111 -7.64 -1.20 7.06
C LEU A 111 -6.67 -0.87 5.92
N GLY A 112 -6.91 0.25 5.23
CA GLY A 112 -6.00 0.78 4.24
C GLY A 112 -5.74 2.25 4.54
N LEU A 113 -4.50 2.64 4.81
CA LEU A 113 -4.12 4.02 5.09
C LEU A 113 -3.52 4.63 3.83
N GLU A 114 -4.13 5.69 3.33
CA GLU A 114 -3.58 6.44 2.19
C GLU A 114 -2.31 7.20 2.59
N HIS A 115 -1.35 7.29 1.68
CA HIS A 115 -0.08 7.96 1.96
C HIS A 115 -0.24 9.48 1.89
N ARG A 116 0.38 10.21 2.84
CA ARG A 116 0.45 11.67 2.80
C ARG A 116 0.93 12.19 1.43
N PHE A 117 0.36 13.30 0.96
CA PHE A 117 0.59 13.94 -0.34
C PHE A 117 0.09 13.16 -1.56
N TYR A 118 -0.67 12.08 -1.38
CA TYR A 118 -1.28 11.34 -2.49
C TYR A 118 -2.79 11.24 -2.32
N GLY A 119 -3.49 11.02 -3.44
CA GLY A 119 -4.95 10.91 -3.46
C GLY A 119 -5.66 12.09 -2.83
N ASP A 120 -6.48 11.81 -1.81
CA ASP A 120 -7.19 12.82 -1.02
C ASP A 120 -6.46 13.21 0.28
N SER A 121 -5.29 12.60 0.54
CA SER A 121 -4.51 12.76 1.78
C SER A 121 -3.42 13.82 1.68
N TRP A 122 -3.83 15.08 1.56
CA TRP A 122 -2.92 16.22 1.43
C TRP A 122 -2.79 17.02 2.73
N PRO A 123 -1.63 16.96 3.43
CA PRO A 123 -1.39 17.80 4.59
C PRO A 123 -1.51 19.29 4.29
N VAL A 124 -1.12 19.69 3.07
CA VAL A 124 -1.19 21.08 2.59
C VAL A 124 -1.85 21.09 1.20
N HIS A 125 -2.95 21.81 1.02
CA HIS A 125 -3.74 21.80 -0.22
C HIS A 125 -3.02 22.32 -1.47
N GLN A 126 -2.07 23.22 -1.33
CA GLN A 126 -1.26 23.77 -2.43
C GLN A 126 0.19 23.79 -1.98
N PRO A 127 0.86 22.62 -1.94
CA PRO A 127 2.17 22.53 -1.36
C PRO A 127 3.21 23.32 -2.16
N THR A 128 4.04 24.04 -1.45
CA THR A 128 5.26 24.65 -1.95
C THR A 128 6.41 23.64 -1.91
N THR A 129 7.55 23.98 -2.50
CA THR A 129 8.75 23.13 -2.37
C THR A 129 9.18 22.97 -0.91
N GLU A 130 8.95 23.98 -0.08
CA GLU A 130 9.25 23.93 1.36
C GLU A 130 8.39 22.89 2.09
N ASP A 131 7.12 22.76 1.72
CA ASP A 131 6.19 21.80 2.34
C ASP A 131 6.55 20.35 2.02
N LEU A 132 7.28 20.11 0.91
CA LEU A 132 7.73 18.77 0.52
C LEU A 132 8.74 18.15 1.52
N LYS A 133 9.26 18.92 2.47
CA LYS A 133 10.02 18.37 3.60
C LYS A 133 9.20 17.39 4.44
N LEU A 134 7.87 17.54 4.44
CA LEU A 134 6.94 16.65 5.11
C LEU A 134 6.66 15.36 4.31
N LEU A 135 7.01 15.31 3.03
CA LEU A 135 6.89 14.11 2.20
C LEU A 135 8.14 13.24 2.36
N SER A 136 8.08 12.34 3.33
CA SER A 136 9.17 11.37 3.55
C SER A 136 8.63 10.03 4.04
N ALA A 137 9.38 8.97 3.77
CA ALA A 137 9.06 7.64 4.29
C ALA A 137 9.02 7.61 5.82
N SER A 138 9.86 8.41 6.48
CA SER A 138 9.86 8.50 7.95
C SER A 138 8.55 9.07 8.49
N GLN A 139 8.04 10.15 7.89
CA GLN A 139 6.75 10.72 8.24
C GLN A 139 5.61 9.70 7.98
N ALA A 140 5.64 9.00 6.85
CA ALA A 140 4.61 8.01 6.51
C ALA A 140 4.60 6.80 7.46
N LEU A 141 5.76 6.40 7.97
CA LEU A 141 5.84 5.34 8.98
C LEU A 141 5.29 5.78 10.33
N GLU A 142 5.55 7.03 10.74
CA GLU A 142 4.94 7.60 11.95
C GLU A 142 3.43 7.80 11.78
N ASP A 143 2.95 8.19 10.59
CA ASP A 143 1.53 8.22 10.28
C ASP A 143 0.88 6.87 10.55
N ALA A 144 1.47 5.80 10.04
CA ALA A 144 0.95 4.45 10.24
C ALA A 144 0.99 4.02 11.71
N SER A 145 2.06 4.32 12.43
CA SER A 145 2.19 4.03 13.86
C SER A 145 1.13 4.76 14.69
N ASN A 146 0.91 6.06 14.42
CA ASN A 146 -0.11 6.86 15.06
C ASN A 146 -1.51 6.36 14.73
N PHE A 147 -1.77 6.03 13.47
CA PHE A 147 -3.02 5.44 13.01
C PHE A 147 -3.34 4.10 13.71
N ILE A 148 -2.36 3.22 13.85
CA ILE A 148 -2.49 1.94 14.55
C ILE A 148 -2.94 2.15 16.00
N ASN A 149 -2.34 3.12 16.71
CA ASN A 149 -2.73 3.45 18.08
C ASN A 149 -4.19 3.90 18.14
N ALA A 150 -4.57 4.83 17.26
CA ALA A 150 -5.94 5.34 17.23
C ALA A 150 -6.97 4.26 16.87
N MET A 151 -6.69 3.41 15.88
CA MET A 151 -7.59 2.31 15.50
C MET A 151 -7.65 1.23 16.58
N THR A 152 -6.59 1.01 17.33
CA THR A 152 -6.60 0.12 18.49
C THR A 152 -7.59 0.59 19.53
N GLU A 153 -7.65 1.89 19.78
CA GLU A 153 -8.63 2.51 20.69
C GLU A 153 -10.05 2.51 20.08
N GLU A 154 -10.22 2.97 18.83
CA GLU A 154 -11.52 3.09 18.15
C GLU A 154 -12.26 1.75 18.10
N TYR A 155 -11.55 0.68 17.78
CA TYR A 155 -12.13 -0.67 17.66
C TYR A 155 -12.06 -1.49 18.96
N ASN A 156 -11.58 -0.90 20.08
CA ASN A 156 -11.37 -1.59 21.34
C ASN A 156 -10.60 -2.91 21.16
N LEU A 157 -9.52 -2.87 20.39
CA LEU A 157 -8.75 -4.06 20.07
C LEU A 157 -8.00 -4.57 21.32
N PRO A 158 -7.96 -5.90 21.55
CA PRO A 158 -7.11 -6.47 22.58
C PRO A 158 -5.65 -6.06 22.44
N GLN A 159 -4.93 -5.91 23.55
CA GLN A 159 -3.53 -5.47 23.56
C GLN A 159 -2.60 -6.43 22.81
N ASP A 160 -2.97 -7.71 22.69
CA ASP A 160 -2.21 -8.72 21.98
C ASP A 160 -2.67 -8.92 20.52
N THR A 161 -3.51 -8.02 20.00
CA THR A 161 -3.98 -8.06 18.62
C THR A 161 -2.80 -8.08 17.64
N LYS A 162 -2.84 -8.98 16.67
CA LYS A 162 -1.79 -9.14 15.68
C LYS A 162 -2.03 -8.19 14.51
N TRP A 163 -1.23 -7.14 14.44
CA TRP A 163 -1.19 -6.25 13.31
C TRP A 163 -0.24 -6.77 12.24
N ILE A 164 -0.71 -6.85 11.01
CA ILE A 164 0.06 -7.29 9.85
C ILE A 164 0.00 -6.19 8.80
N THR A 165 1.14 -5.60 8.49
CA THR A 165 1.27 -4.62 7.42
C THR A 165 1.56 -5.30 6.09
N TYR A 166 1.06 -4.72 4.99
CA TYR A 166 1.37 -5.24 3.67
C TYR A 166 1.28 -4.14 2.61
N GLY A 167 2.01 -4.37 1.53
CA GLY A 167 2.06 -3.49 0.37
C GLY A 167 2.93 -4.04 -0.73
N GLY A 168 2.84 -3.43 -1.90
CA GLY A 168 3.63 -3.76 -3.07
C GLY A 168 4.46 -2.57 -3.55
N SER A 169 5.65 -2.79 -4.12
CA SER A 169 6.56 -1.73 -4.54
C SER A 169 7.03 -0.87 -3.35
N TYR A 170 7.01 0.45 -3.42
CA TYR A 170 7.32 1.34 -2.29
C TYR A 170 6.44 1.06 -1.05
N PRO A 171 5.12 0.86 -1.13
CA PRO A 171 4.33 0.35 0.00
C PRO A 171 4.83 -0.97 0.58
N GLY A 172 5.43 -1.84 -0.23
CA GLY A 172 6.10 -3.05 0.25
C GLY A 172 7.32 -2.74 1.11
N SER A 173 8.10 -1.72 0.75
CA SER A 173 9.18 -1.22 1.59
C SER A 173 8.65 -0.65 2.89
N LEU A 174 7.59 0.18 2.84
CA LEU A 174 6.95 0.73 4.04
C LEU A 174 6.46 -0.38 4.98
N ALA A 175 5.80 -1.41 4.44
CA ALA A 175 5.33 -2.55 5.23
C ALA A 175 6.49 -3.27 5.96
N ALA A 176 7.59 -3.53 5.25
CA ALA A 176 8.78 -4.15 5.83
C ALA A 176 9.44 -3.26 6.90
N TRP A 177 9.54 -1.95 6.64
CA TRP A 177 10.11 -0.99 7.58
C TRP A 177 9.22 -0.80 8.81
N MET A 178 7.89 -0.87 8.69
CA MET A 178 6.99 -0.91 9.84
C MET A 178 7.34 -2.07 10.77
N ARG A 179 7.48 -3.29 10.26
CA ARG A 179 7.88 -4.43 11.09
C ARG A 179 9.26 -4.28 11.71
N LEU A 180 10.19 -3.67 11.00
CA LEU A 180 11.56 -3.46 11.46
C LEU A 180 11.65 -2.41 12.56
N LYS A 181 10.93 -1.27 12.39
CA LYS A 181 11.04 -0.10 13.27
C LYS A 181 10.05 -0.13 14.44
N TYR A 182 8.91 -0.78 14.27
CA TYR A 182 7.84 -0.84 15.28
C TYR A 182 7.51 -2.32 15.63
N PRO A 183 8.50 -3.09 16.09
CA PRO A 183 8.33 -4.52 16.34
C PRO A 183 7.29 -4.84 17.44
N ASP A 184 7.03 -3.89 18.33
CA ASP A 184 6.06 -4.05 19.41
C ASP A 184 4.62 -3.83 18.94
N GLN A 185 4.41 -3.05 17.87
CA GLN A 185 3.11 -2.83 17.25
C GLN A 185 2.81 -3.85 16.15
N ILE A 186 3.81 -4.18 15.33
CA ILE A 186 3.64 -4.99 14.11
C ILE A 186 4.09 -6.41 14.36
N PHE A 187 3.16 -7.35 14.28
CA PHE A 187 3.46 -8.77 14.39
C PHE A 187 4.19 -9.33 13.17
N GLY A 188 3.79 -8.91 11.96
CA GLY A 188 4.37 -9.37 10.71
C GLY A 188 4.17 -8.39 9.56
N ALA A 189 4.92 -8.57 8.49
CA ALA A 189 4.79 -7.77 7.27
C ALA A 189 4.82 -8.64 6.03
N ILE A 190 4.00 -8.29 5.03
CA ILE A 190 4.02 -8.87 3.70
C ILE A 190 4.52 -7.79 2.74
N SER A 191 5.78 -7.89 2.36
CA SER A 191 6.46 -6.97 1.44
C SER A 191 6.57 -7.61 0.06
N THR A 192 5.78 -7.15 -0.88
CA THR A 192 5.79 -7.66 -2.25
C THR A 192 6.57 -6.70 -3.14
N SER A 193 7.63 -7.20 -3.79
CA SER A 193 8.46 -6.40 -4.73
C SER A 193 8.96 -5.08 -4.13
N GLY A 194 9.18 -5.04 -2.80
CA GLY A 194 9.66 -3.86 -2.09
C GLY A 194 11.12 -3.56 -2.43
N PRO A 195 11.49 -2.33 -2.86
CA PRO A 195 12.87 -1.91 -3.05
C PRO A 195 13.54 -1.64 -1.69
N LEU A 196 14.20 -2.66 -1.12
CA LEU A 196 14.79 -2.58 0.23
C LEU A 196 16.27 -2.17 0.22
N ILE A 197 16.91 -2.19 -0.94
CA ILE A 197 18.31 -1.77 -1.10
C ILE A 197 18.33 -0.42 -1.79
N ALA A 198 18.83 0.61 -1.10
CA ALA A 198 18.99 1.94 -1.67
C ALA A 198 20.28 1.98 -2.52
N GLN A 199 20.12 2.18 -3.82
CA GLN A 199 21.22 2.31 -4.78
C GLN A 199 20.96 3.51 -5.68
N ALA A 200 21.83 4.53 -5.63
CA ALA A 200 21.61 5.79 -6.31
C ALA A 200 21.70 5.69 -7.85
N ASP A 201 22.65 4.89 -8.37
CA ASP A 201 22.80 4.63 -9.80
C ASP A 201 22.57 3.13 -10.06
N PHE A 202 21.29 2.75 -10.11
CA PHE A 202 20.88 1.36 -10.27
C PHE A 202 20.73 0.99 -11.75
N ARG A 203 21.86 0.84 -12.45
CA ARG A 203 21.90 0.46 -13.87
C ARG A 203 21.42 -0.97 -14.11
N GLU A 204 21.56 -1.83 -13.12
CA GLU A 204 21.11 -3.23 -13.16
C GLU A 204 19.60 -3.35 -13.36
N TYR A 205 18.82 -2.32 -13.04
CA TYR A 205 17.39 -2.29 -13.31
C TYR A 205 17.11 -2.50 -14.80
N MET A 206 17.74 -1.69 -15.65
CA MET A 206 17.57 -1.80 -17.11
C MET A 206 18.18 -3.07 -17.68
N LEU A 207 19.23 -3.61 -17.05
CA LEU A 207 19.78 -4.90 -17.44
C LEU A 207 18.80 -6.06 -17.19
N VAL A 208 18.07 -6.02 -16.07
CA VAL A 208 17.01 -7.00 -15.77
C VAL A 208 15.88 -6.89 -16.80
N VAL A 209 15.46 -5.67 -17.14
CA VAL A 209 14.45 -5.44 -18.18
C VAL A 209 14.92 -6.00 -19.53
N LYS A 210 16.13 -5.67 -19.96
CA LYS A 210 16.74 -6.19 -21.18
C LYS A 210 16.75 -7.73 -21.20
N ASN A 211 17.24 -8.35 -20.15
CA ASN A 211 17.33 -9.79 -20.04
C ASN A 211 15.95 -10.46 -20.07
N ALA A 212 14.92 -9.81 -19.51
CA ALA A 212 13.54 -10.32 -19.56
C ALA A 212 12.98 -10.28 -21.00
N ILE A 213 13.26 -9.22 -21.76
CA ILE A 213 12.87 -9.07 -23.17
C ILE A 213 13.60 -10.10 -24.03
N ASP A 214 14.92 -10.20 -23.93
CA ASP A 214 15.76 -11.14 -24.69
C ASP A 214 15.34 -12.60 -24.45
N LYS A 215 14.88 -12.90 -23.25
CA LYS A 215 14.42 -14.24 -22.91
C LYS A 215 13.11 -14.63 -23.62
N VAL A 216 12.29 -13.64 -23.95
CA VAL A 216 11.02 -13.85 -24.69
C VAL A 216 11.27 -13.86 -26.19
N ASP A 217 11.96 -12.84 -26.71
CA ASP A 217 12.37 -12.73 -28.10
C ASP A 217 13.62 -11.84 -28.23
N PRO A 218 14.79 -12.43 -28.54
CA PRO A 218 16.04 -11.69 -28.66
C PRO A 218 16.05 -10.68 -29.84
N ASN A 219 15.08 -10.74 -30.77
CA ASN A 219 14.98 -9.77 -31.85
C ASN A 219 14.27 -8.48 -31.45
N CYS A 220 13.68 -8.41 -30.26
CA CYS A 220 13.02 -7.19 -29.78
C CYS A 220 14.02 -6.08 -29.41
N MET A 221 15.16 -6.41 -28.79
CA MET A 221 16.13 -5.41 -28.34
C MET A 221 16.71 -4.55 -29.47
N PRO A 222 17.12 -5.09 -30.64
CA PRO A 222 17.61 -4.28 -31.73
C PRO A 222 16.59 -3.28 -32.32
N VAL A 223 15.32 -3.39 -31.96
CA VAL A 223 14.25 -2.46 -32.39
C VAL A 223 14.01 -1.37 -31.36
N ILE A 224 14.44 -1.60 -30.10
CA ILE A 224 14.24 -0.67 -28.97
C ILE A 224 15.44 0.26 -28.81
N ASP A 225 16.65 -0.20 -29.15
CA ASP A 225 17.90 0.60 -29.20
C ASP A 225 17.90 1.54 -30.43
#